data_bfddcb84406493c8aea0bffd18cb6ba7
#
_entry.id   bfddcb84406493c8aea0bffd18cb6ba7
#
_cell.length_a   1.000
_cell.length_b   1.000
_cell.length_c   1.000
_cell.angle_alpha   90.00
_cell.angle_beta   90.00
_cell.angle_gamma   90.00
#
_symmetry.space_group_name_H-M   'P 1'
#
loop_
_entity.id
_entity.type
_entity.pdbx_description
1 polymer ?
#
loop_
_entity_poly.entity_id
_entity_poly.type
_entity_poly.pdbx_seq_one_letter_code
_entity_poly.pdbx_strand_id
1 'polypeptide(L)'
;YNVATWSFNAGIPYTAELEEQIMADLAQPYVQGLTLLGGEPFLNTGILLPLVKRIRKELPDKDIWSWTGYTWEEMMLETPDKLELLSLIDILVDGRYDKSKRNLMLQFRGSSNQRIIDVQKSLQNGQVVIWDKLNDGKESYEQVKRENE
;
A
#
# COMPACT_ATOMS: atom_id res chain seq x y z
N TYR A 1 -10.82 -9.16 2.20
CA TYR A 1 -9.38 -9.04 2.53
C TYR A 1 -9.23 -8.18 3.79
N ASN A 2 -8.72 -8.75 4.85
CA ASN A 2 -8.65 -8.11 6.16
C ASN A 2 -7.23 -7.61 6.44
N VAL A 3 -7.06 -6.28 6.48
CA VAL A 3 -5.77 -5.65 6.74
C VAL A 3 -5.87 -4.71 7.93
N ALA A 4 -4.80 -4.67 8.73
CA ALA A 4 -4.64 -3.64 9.75
C ALA A 4 -4.22 -2.34 9.08
N THR A 5 -4.82 -1.23 9.49
CA THR A 5 -4.52 0.08 8.92
C THR A 5 -3.95 0.99 10.01
N TRP A 6 -2.78 1.55 9.76
CA TRP A 6 -2.12 2.46 10.68
C TRP A 6 -1.74 3.76 9.98
N SER A 7 -2.11 4.89 10.59
CA SER A 7 -1.76 6.23 10.11
C SER A 7 -0.54 6.76 10.84
N PHE A 8 0.46 7.19 10.07
CA PHE A 8 1.72 7.73 10.59
C PHE A 8 1.79 9.21 10.26
N ASN A 9 1.17 10.03 11.10
CA ASN A 9 1.09 11.48 10.88
C ASN A 9 2.18 12.21 11.67
N ALA A 10 2.66 13.33 11.12
CA ALA A 10 3.59 14.21 11.81
C ALA A 10 2.98 14.70 13.14
N GLY A 11 3.78 14.73 14.20
CA GLY A 11 3.33 15.17 15.51
C GLY A 11 2.77 14.08 16.42
N ILE A 12 2.54 12.87 15.90
CA ILE A 12 2.17 11.71 16.74
C ILE A 12 3.45 10.98 17.10
N PRO A 13 3.79 10.85 18.39
CA PRO A 13 5.00 10.15 18.78
C PRO A 13 4.95 8.67 18.41
N TYR A 14 6.01 8.17 17.78
CA TYR A 14 6.20 6.74 17.56
C TYR A 14 6.99 6.17 18.72
N THR A 15 6.36 5.30 19.50
CA THR A 15 6.95 4.74 20.72
C THR A 15 7.15 3.24 20.59
N ALA A 16 7.97 2.66 21.48
CA ALA A 16 8.16 1.22 21.52
C ALA A 16 6.84 0.50 21.81
N GLU A 17 6.00 1.08 22.65
CA GLU A 17 4.69 0.53 22.99
C GLU A 17 3.77 0.52 21.75
N LEU A 18 3.79 1.59 20.95
CA LEU A 18 3.02 1.66 19.71
C LEU A 18 3.50 0.60 18.72
N GLU A 19 4.81 0.43 18.58
CA GLU A 19 5.36 -0.60 17.69
C GLU A 19 4.91 -2.00 18.12
N GLU A 20 4.97 -2.30 19.41
CA GLU A 20 4.50 -3.60 19.93
C GLU A 20 3.00 -3.80 19.68
N GLN A 21 2.20 -2.74 19.77
CA GLN A 21 0.78 -2.81 19.45
C GLN A 21 0.55 -3.14 17.98
N ILE A 22 1.29 -2.50 17.08
CA ILE A 22 1.22 -2.78 15.65
C ILE A 22 1.60 -4.23 15.37
N MET A 23 2.67 -4.72 15.97
CA MET A 23 3.12 -6.10 15.78
C MET A 23 2.08 -7.09 16.29
N ALA A 24 1.50 -6.81 17.46
CA ALA A 24 0.47 -7.67 18.06
C ALA A 24 -0.80 -7.73 17.17
N ASP A 25 -1.24 -6.59 16.68
CA ASP A 25 -2.42 -6.53 15.79
C ASP A 25 -2.17 -7.29 14.49
N LEU A 26 -0.99 -7.09 13.90
CA LEU A 26 -0.64 -7.71 12.64
C LEU A 26 -0.44 -9.23 12.78
N ALA A 27 -0.01 -9.69 13.95
CA ALA A 27 0.23 -11.11 14.20
C ALA A 27 -1.06 -11.94 14.29
N GLN A 28 -2.23 -11.31 14.40
CA GLN A 28 -3.50 -12.03 14.50
C GLN A 28 -3.74 -12.86 13.23
N PRO A 29 -4.19 -14.13 13.37
CA PRO A 29 -4.33 -15.02 12.21
C PRO A 29 -5.29 -14.51 11.12
N TYR A 30 -6.29 -13.73 11.52
CA TYR A 30 -7.29 -13.20 10.59
C TYR A 30 -6.82 -11.92 9.88
N VAL A 31 -5.68 -11.34 10.28
CA VAL A 31 -5.13 -10.14 9.64
C VAL A 31 -4.12 -10.57 8.57
N GLN A 32 -4.37 -10.22 7.33
CA GLN A 32 -3.55 -10.64 6.19
C GLN A 32 -2.39 -9.70 5.90
N GLY A 33 -2.49 -8.45 6.33
CA GLY A 33 -1.44 -7.49 6.06
C GLY A 33 -1.64 -6.16 6.76
N LEU A 34 -0.72 -5.25 6.50
CA LEU A 34 -0.68 -3.90 7.05
C LEU A 34 -0.75 -2.89 5.92
N THR A 35 -1.60 -1.86 6.09
CA THR A 35 -1.66 -0.72 5.19
C THR A 35 -1.05 0.50 5.86
N LEU A 36 -0.04 1.09 5.22
CA LEU A 36 0.60 2.32 5.68
C LEU A 36 -0.14 3.53 5.12
N LEU A 37 -0.73 4.31 6.00
CA LEU A 37 -1.43 5.54 5.68
C LEU A 37 -0.80 6.72 6.44
N GLY A 38 -1.36 7.89 6.28
CA GLY A 38 -0.91 9.13 6.90
C GLY A 38 -0.66 10.18 5.85
N GLY A 39 0.01 11.29 6.16
CA GLY A 39 0.30 12.36 5.23
C GLY A 39 0.99 11.84 3.98
N GLU A 40 2.24 11.45 4.11
CA GLU A 40 3.00 10.78 3.05
C GLU A 40 3.94 9.77 3.70
N PRO A 41 3.63 8.45 3.62
CA PRO A 41 4.46 7.42 4.27
C PRO A 41 5.93 7.49 3.89
N PHE A 42 6.25 7.82 2.63
CA PHE A 42 7.63 7.88 2.16
C PHE A 42 8.42 9.08 2.69
N LEU A 43 7.78 10.00 3.41
CA LEU A 43 8.48 11.04 4.17
C LEU A 43 8.83 10.60 5.59
N ASN A 44 8.40 9.41 6.01
CA ASN A 44 8.61 8.87 7.35
C ASN A 44 9.52 7.64 7.34
N THR A 45 10.49 7.59 6.44
CA THR A 45 11.37 6.42 6.29
C THR A 45 12.16 6.10 7.55
N GLY A 46 12.53 7.12 8.32
CA GLY A 46 13.26 6.90 9.58
C GLY A 46 12.49 6.06 10.60
N ILE A 47 11.16 6.11 10.56
CA ILE A 47 10.28 5.30 11.41
C ILE A 47 9.87 4.01 10.69
N LEU A 48 9.47 4.13 9.42
CA LEU A 48 8.85 3.01 8.71
C LEU A 48 9.85 1.96 8.25
N LEU A 49 11.09 2.33 7.91
CA LEU A 49 12.07 1.33 7.49
C LEU A 49 12.37 0.29 8.57
N PRO A 50 12.68 0.68 9.82
CA PRO A 50 12.90 -0.31 10.87
C PRO A 50 11.66 -1.17 11.14
N LEU A 51 10.48 -0.56 11.14
CA LEU A 51 9.23 -1.27 11.38
C LEU A 51 8.96 -2.30 10.28
N VAL A 52 9.07 -1.89 9.02
CA VAL A 52 8.79 -2.78 7.88
C VAL A 52 9.81 -3.91 7.82
N LYS A 53 11.08 -3.63 8.10
CA LYS A 53 12.12 -4.66 8.18
C LYS A 53 11.81 -5.67 9.28
N ARG A 54 11.35 -5.21 10.44
CA ARG A 54 10.92 -6.09 11.53
C ARG A 54 9.76 -6.97 11.13
N ILE A 55 8.76 -6.40 10.46
CA ILE A 55 7.61 -7.17 9.98
C ILE A 55 8.05 -8.24 9.00
N ARG A 56 8.92 -7.92 8.05
CA ARG A 56 9.44 -8.90 7.08
C ARG A 56 10.17 -10.04 7.76
N LYS A 57 10.89 -9.75 8.84
CA LYS A 57 11.65 -10.75 9.59
C LYS A 57 10.76 -11.62 10.47
N GLU A 58 9.84 -11.01 11.20
CA GLU A 58 9.05 -11.71 12.24
C GLU A 58 7.71 -12.22 11.72
N LEU A 59 7.14 -11.57 10.70
CA LEU A 59 5.83 -11.89 10.15
C LEU A 59 5.90 -11.94 8.62
N PRO A 60 6.72 -12.84 8.04
CA PRO A 60 7.03 -12.82 6.60
C PRO A 60 5.82 -13.10 5.69
N ASP A 61 4.76 -13.71 6.24
CA ASP A 61 3.56 -14.06 5.46
C ASP A 61 2.55 -12.91 5.36
N LYS A 62 2.82 -11.79 6.04
CA LYS A 62 1.91 -10.64 6.01
C LYS A 62 2.25 -9.72 4.84
N ASP A 63 1.21 -9.22 4.17
CA ASP A 63 1.37 -8.26 3.07
C ASP A 63 1.55 -6.85 3.63
N ILE A 64 2.31 -6.03 2.90
CA ILE A 64 2.47 -4.62 3.24
C ILE A 64 2.01 -3.78 2.07
N TRP A 65 1.02 -2.93 2.34
CA TRP A 65 0.42 -2.01 1.39
C TRP A 65 0.79 -0.59 1.80
N SER A 66 0.99 0.29 0.83
CA SER A 66 1.19 1.71 1.11
C SER A 66 0.49 2.56 0.08
N TRP A 67 -0.12 3.65 0.54
CA TRP A 67 -0.53 4.75 -0.31
C TRP A 67 0.62 5.74 -0.41
N THR A 68 0.74 6.41 -1.55
CA THR A 68 1.68 7.52 -1.74
C THR A 68 1.08 8.55 -2.69
N GLY A 69 1.42 9.81 -2.50
CA GLY A 69 1.08 10.87 -3.43
C GLY A 69 2.03 10.93 -4.64
N TYR A 70 3.17 10.24 -4.56
CA TYR A 70 4.08 10.13 -5.71
C TYR A 70 3.49 9.20 -6.77
N THR A 71 3.86 9.43 -8.03
CA THR A 71 3.69 8.40 -9.05
C THR A 71 4.84 7.42 -8.97
N TRP A 72 4.69 6.23 -9.56
CA TRP A 72 5.79 5.27 -9.63
C TRP A 72 7.04 5.89 -10.28
N GLU A 73 6.82 6.65 -11.35
CA GLU A 73 7.89 7.30 -12.10
C GLU A 73 8.62 8.33 -11.25
N GLU A 74 7.88 9.11 -10.47
CA GLU A 74 8.49 10.06 -9.51
C GLU A 74 9.26 9.30 -8.42
N MET A 75 8.71 8.19 -7.93
CA MET A 75 9.34 7.39 -6.90
C MET A 75 10.70 6.83 -7.35
N MET A 76 10.82 6.47 -8.61
CA MET A 76 12.09 5.95 -9.14
C MET A 76 13.22 6.97 -9.13
N LEU A 77 12.90 8.26 -9.00
CA LEU A 77 13.87 9.35 -8.93
C LEU A 77 14.18 9.78 -7.50
N GLU A 78 13.62 9.10 -6.52
CA GLU A 78 13.72 9.48 -5.11
C GLU A 78 15.02 8.97 -4.45
N THR A 79 15.21 9.38 -3.19
CA THR A 79 16.40 9.05 -2.40
C THR A 79 16.47 7.56 -2.09
N PRO A 80 17.68 7.02 -1.80
CA PRO A 80 17.85 5.58 -1.51
C PRO A 80 16.99 5.03 -0.39
N ASP A 81 16.71 5.83 0.65
CA ASP A 81 15.86 5.42 1.77
C ASP A 81 14.43 5.15 1.34
N LYS A 82 13.88 6.01 0.46
CA LYS A 82 12.53 5.83 -0.08
C LYS A 82 12.47 4.61 -1.00
N LEU A 83 13.49 4.41 -1.83
CA LEU A 83 13.57 3.24 -2.71
C LEU A 83 13.73 1.94 -1.91
N GLU A 84 14.45 1.99 -0.80
CA GLU A 84 14.57 0.83 0.10
C GLU A 84 13.23 0.48 0.71
N LEU A 85 12.48 1.47 1.20
CA LEU A 85 11.15 1.25 1.74
C LEU A 85 10.22 0.66 0.67
N LEU A 86 10.24 1.22 -0.54
CA LEU A 86 9.46 0.71 -1.66
C LEU A 86 9.75 -0.76 -1.93
N SER A 87 11.03 -1.16 -1.91
CA SER A 87 11.43 -2.54 -2.18
C SER A 87 10.89 -3.55 -1.16
N LEU A 88 10.45 -3.08 0.00
CA LEU A 88 9.91 -3.93 1.08
C LEU A 88 8.38 -3.98 1.08
N ILE A 89 7.72 -3.28 0.16
CA ILE A 89 6.27 -3.19 0.07
C ILE A 89 5.77 -4.12 -1.02
N ASP A 90 4.61 -4.74 -0.80
CA ASP A 90 3.99 -5.62 -1.79
C ASP A 90 3.14 -4.86 -2.77
N ILE A 91 2.31 -3.95 -2.28
CA ILE A 91 1.33 -3.21 -3.09
C ILE A 91 1.46 -1.73 -2.81
N LEU A 92 1.60 -0.94 -3.87
CA LEU A 92 1.63 0.52 -3.81
C LEU A 92 0.44 1.10 -4.54
N VAL A 93 -0.34 1.93 -3.86
CA VAL A 93 -1.36 2.76 -4.52
C VAL A 93 -0.71 4.11 -4.78
N ASP A 94 -0.39 4.38 -6.05
CA ASP A 94 0.38 5.56 -6.44
C ASP A 94 -0.49 6.72 -6.92
N GLY A 95 0.09 7.92 -6.89
CA GLY A 95 -0.54 9.12 -7.42
C GLY A 95 -1.40 9.85 -6.41
N ARG A 96 -1.48 11.17 -6.59
CA ARG A 96 -2.29 12.02 -5.71
C ARG A 96 -3.77 11.80 -5.98
N TYR A 97 -4.57 11.86 -4.89
CA TYR A 97 -6.01 11.84 -5.03
C TYR A 97 -6.47 13.04 -5.88
N ASP A 98 -7.19 12.76 -6.94
CA ASP A 98 -7.73 13.79 -7.84
C ASP A 98 -9.26 13.76 -7.74
N LYS A 99 -9.83 14.79 -7.12
CA LYS A 99 -11.27 14.90 -6.88
C LYS A 99 -12.07 14.87 -8.19
N SER A 100 -11.51 15.42 -9.28
CA SER A 100 -12.18 15.42 -10.59
C SER A 100 -12.28 14.02 -11.20
N LYS A 101 -11.45 13.09 -10.75
CA LYS A 101 -11.41 11.69 -11.20
C LYS A 101 -11.93 10.72 -10.14
N ARG A 102 -12.62 11.24 -9.13
CA ARG A 102 -13.20 10.43 -8.06
C ARG A 102 -14.21 9.44 -8.64
N ASN A 103 -14.10 8.18 -8.18
CA ASN A 103 -15.01 7.13 -8.58
C ASN A 103 -15.22 6.18 -7.40
N LEU A 104 -16.44 6.17 -6.85
CA LEU A 104 -16.80 5.36 -5.68
C LEU A 104 -16.80 3.86 -5.99
N MET A 105 -16.78 3.47 -7.26
CA MET A 105 -16.74 2.08 -7.68
C MET A 105 -15.32 1.51 -7.76
N LEU A 106 -14.29 2.35 -7.59
CA LEU A 106 -12.90 1.88 -7.63
C LEU A 106 -12.55 1.11 -6.36
N GLN A 107 -11.88 -0.01 -6.53
CA GLN A 107 -11.40 -0.84 -5.45
C GLN A 107 -10.04 -0.34 -4.95
N PHE A 108 -9.93 -0.09 -3.64
CA PHE A 108 -8.68 0.27 -2.93
C PHE A 108 -8.04 1.61 -3.33
N ARG A 109 -8.71 2.44 -4.13
CA ARG A 109 -8.21 3.77 -4.52
C ARG A 109 -9.35 4.78 -4.59
N GLY A 110 -9.03 6.05 -4.43
CA GLY A 110 -10.03 7.11 -4.36
C GLY A 110 -10.35 7.77 -5.69
N SER A 111 -9.42 7.73 -6.65
CA SER A 111 -9.58 8.38 -7.95
C SER A 111 -8.98 7.53 -9.07
N SER A 112 -9.46 7.71 -10.29
CA SER A 112 -9.08 6.87 -11.43
C SER A 112 -7.63 7.03 -11.88
N ASN A 113 -6.98 8.14 -11.51
CA ASN A 113 -5.57 8.36 -11.82
C ASN A 113 -4.64 7.56 -10.90
N GLN A 114 -5.14 7.07 -9.76
CA GLN A 114 -4.35 6.26 -8.84
C GLN A 114 -4.29 4.81 -9.35
N ARG A 115 -3.09 4.24 -9.31
CA ARG A 115 -2.87 2.87 -9.78
C ARG A 115 -2.58 1.97 -8.59
N ILE A 116 -3.05 0.73 -8.65
CA ILE A 116 -2.69 -0.30 -7.67
C ILE A 116 -1.60 -1.16 -8.29
N ILE A 117 -0.38 -1.01 -7.79
CA ILE A 117 0.82 -1.55 -8.40
C ILE A 117 1.33 -2.73 -7.62
N ASP A 118 1.62 -3.83 -8.32
CA ASP A 118 2.38 -4.95 -7.77
C ASP A 118 3.85 -4.55 -7.76
N VAL A 119 4.37 -4.20 -6.58
CA VAL A 119 5.72 -3.63 -6.46
C VAL A 119 6.79 -4.61 -6.87
N GLN A 120 6.73 -5.85 -6.39
CA GLN A 120 7.78 -6.83 -6.64
C GLN A 120 7.87 -7.18 -8.13
N LYS A 121 6.73 -7.40 -8.78
CA LYS A 121 6.70 -7.65 -10.21
C LYS A 121 7.18 -6.44 -11.02
N SER A 122 6.81 -5.24 -10.58
CA SER A 122 7.24 -4.00 -11.24
C SER A 122 8.75 -3.82 -11.18
N LEU A 123 9.36 -4.07 -10.01
CA LEU A 123 10.81 -3.97 -9.84
C LEU A 123 11.55 -5.03 -10.67
N GLN A 124 11.01 -6.24 -10.75
CA GLN A 124 11.60 -7.32 -11.54
C GLN A 124 11.56 -7.03 -13.04
N ASN A 125 10.47 -6.42 -13.51
CA ASN A 125 10.25 -6.16 -14.93
C ASN A 125 10.79 -4.79 -15.40
N GLY A 126 11.19 -3.92 -14.47
CA GLY A 126 11.65 -2.56 -14.80
C GLY A 126 10.54 -1.65 -15.31
N GLN A 127 9.29 -2.00 -15.10
CA GLN A 127 8.13 -1.20 -15.50
C GLN A 127 6.95 -1.48 -14.59
N VAL A 128 5.97 -0.58 -14.58
CA VAL A 128 4.76 -0.73 -13.76
C VAL A 128 3.99 -1.98 -14.16
N VAL A 129 3.70 -2.82 -13.19
CA VAL A 129 2.82 -3.99 -13.33
C VAL A 129 1.64 -3.78 -12.39
N ILE A 130 0.45 -3.70 -12.93
CA ILE A 130 -0.78 -3.50 -12.16
C ILE A 130 -1.11 -4.80 -11.41
N TRP A 131 -1.59 -4.63 -10.19
CA TRP A 131 -2.01 -5.76 -9.36
C TRP A 131 -3.16 -6.51 -10.05
N ASP A 132 -2.96 -7.80 -10.29
CA ASP A 132 -3.86 -8.62 -11.11
C ASP A 132 -5.18 -8.99 -10.42
N LYS A 133 -5.29 -8.72 -9.13
CA LYS A 133 -6.52 -8.96 -8.36
C LYS A 133 -7.42 -7.73 -8.26
N LEU A 134 -7.11 -6.68 -9.04
CA LEU A 134 -7.90 -5.45 -9.05
C LEU A 134 -9.28 -5.72 -9.63
N ASN A 135 -10.32 -5.26 -8.92
CA ASN A 135 -11.71 -5.40 -9.35
C ASN A 135 -12.41 -4.05 -9.23
N ASP A 136 -12.25 -3.21 -10.26
CA ASP A 136 -12.92 -1.93 -10.36
C ASP A 136 -14.39 -2.10 -10.74
N GLY A 137 -15.21 -1.07 -10.51
CA GLY A 137 -16.64 -1.12 -10.74
C GLY A 137 -17.04 -1.60 -12.11
N LYS A 138 -16.31 -1.20 -13.15
CA LYS A 138 -16.57 -1.63 -14.52
C LYS A 138 -16.42 -3.16 -14.68
N GLU A 139 -15.35 -3.71 -14.16
CA GLU A 139 -15.12 -5.16 -14.19
C GLU A 139 -16.15 -5.90 -13.36
N SER A 140 -16.48 -5.38 -12.18
CA SER A 140 -17.51 -5.96 -11.31
C SER A 140 -18.86 -6.00 -12.03
N TYR A 141 -19.22 -4.94 -12.73
CA TYR A 141 -20.47 -4.87 -13.49
C TYR A 141 -20.51 -5.93 -14.61
N GLU A 142 -19.45 -6.04 -15.37
CA GLU A 142 -19.34 -7.03 -16.45
C GLU A 142 -19.39 -8.46 -15.91
N GLN A 143 -18.75 -8.72 -14.77
CA GLN A 143 -18.77 -10.01 -14.12
C GLN A 143 -20.18 -10.40 -13.67
N VAL A 144 -20.89 -9.49 -13.01
CA VAL A 144 -22.28 -9.73 -12.57
C VAL A 144 -23.16 -10.00 -13.77
N LYS A 145 -23.00 -9.27 -14.85
CA LYS A 145 -23.75 -9.48 -16.08
C LYS A 145 -23.52 -10.88 -16.65
N ARG A 146 -22.27 -11.36 -16.69
CA ARG A 146 -21.95 -12.72 -17.14
C ARG A 146 -22.57 -13.79 -16.28
N GLU A 147 -22.55 -13.60 -14.96
CA GLU A 147 -23.12 -14.58 -14.02
C GLU A 147 -24.64 -14.70 -14.16
N ASN A 148 -25.31 -13.64 -14.62
CA ASN A 148 -26.74 -13.61 -14.80
C ASN A 148 -27.18 -14.02 -16.21
N GLU A 149 -26.28 -14.29 -17.09
CA GLU A 149 -26.53 -14.86 -18.40
C GLU A 149 -26.53 -16.39 -18.34
#